data_cb7a2fc63c8ac4541732b4f78a629120
#
_entry.id   cb7a2fc63c8ac4541732b4f78a629120
#
_cell.length_a   1.000
_cell.length_b   1.000
_cell.length_c   1.000
_cell.angle_alpha   90.00
_cell.angle_beta   90.00
_cell.angle_gamma   90.00
#
_symmetry.space_group_name_H-M   'P 1'
#
loop_
_entity.id
_entity.type
_entity.pdbx_description
1 polymer ?
#
loop_
_entity_poly.entity_id
_entity_poly.type
_entity_poly.pdbx_seq_one_letter_code
_entity_poly.pdbx_strand_id
1 'polypeptide(L)'
;MQTKTFDLGGQSVKIETGLLAKQSTASVTVDIEGTVILATLVADKNDSDRDFFPLTVDYIEKTYAAGKIPGGFFKREGRPSEKETLISRLVDRPLRPLFESSFTREVQLILTLLSYNPDVDAEIPALIAASACVKLSGLPFNGTLGAVKVGYDGNDYILNPSNSALKESLLDLTVAGTKNAVMMVESEAKELTEDVMLGAVNFGHEKMQVIITAIEELVADANVSQIDWTPPVSDDKAYEEFFDKYKERITDAYSITKKQERNTKLSNIKTEIIESDSNEDEDIEDKISCMFEKAQKNIVRKRIIDGEKRIDGRDTVTVRPIDVKVGILPRTHGSALFTRGETQALVVTALGTEKDAQMIDSLDGRIDDTFIFHYNFPPYSVGEIGRTGSPKRREIGHGKLARRGIQSVVPTVDEFPYTIRVVSEILESNGSSSMASVCGSSLSMMDAGVPIKRPVAGIAMGLVKEGDKHVVLTDILGDEDHLGDMDFKVAGTSVGINALQMDIKVDGITSEIMSKALAQARDARLHILSEMGKVISEARKEPSPFAPRYTHVKIDQSKIAAVIGKGGATIKSIIEK
;
A
#
# COMPACT_ATOMS: atom_id res chain seq x y z
N MET A 1 -14.87 -16.39 29.22
CA MET A 1 -13.60 -15.66 29.12
C MET A 1 -12.52 -16.68 28.84
N GLN A 2 -11.83 -16.56 27.72
CA GLN A 2 -10.73 -17.42 27.31
C GLN A 2 -9.47 -16.58 27.10
N THR A 3 -8.32 -17.14 27.43
CA THR A 3 -7.04 -16.43 27.37
C THR A 3 -5.97 -17.36 26.85
N LYS A 4 -5.14 -16.88 25.91
CA LYS A 4 -3.89 -17.53 25.48
C LYS A 4 -2.72 -16.59 25.70
N THR A 5 -1.62 -17.15 26.16
CA THR A 5 -0.35 -16.42 26.32
C THR A 5 0.76 -17.25 25.70
N PHE A 6 1.61 -16.61 24.90
CA PHE A 6 2.74 -17.24 24.23
C PHE A 6 3.90 -16.27 24.08
N ASP A 7 5.08 -16.78 23.80
CA ASP A 7 6.28 -16.01 23.49
C ASP A 7 6.40 -15.78 21.98
N LEU A 8 6.70 -14.54 21.60
CA LEU A 8 6.96 -14.14 20.21
C LEU A 8 8.33 -13.45 20.13
N GLY A 9 9.38 -14.25 20.06
CA GLY A 9 10.75 -13.72 19.96
C GLY A 9 11.22 -12.97 21.21
N GLY A 10 10.83 -13.43 22.37
CA GLY A 10 11.16 -12.83 23.67
C GLY A 10 10.14 -11.79 24.15
N GLN A 11 9.09 -11.50 23.37
CA GLN A 11 7.96 -10.66 23.78
C GLN A 11 6.79 -11.52 24.24
N SER A 12 6.21 -11.21 25.40
CA SER A 12 5.00 -11.88 25.88
C SER A 12 3.78 -11.36 25.16
N VAL A 13 3.04 -12.23 24.48
CA VAL A 13 1.78 -11.91 23.79
C VAL A 13 0.63 -12.57 24.54
N LYS A 14 -0.36 -11.78 24.94
CA LYS A 14 -1.60 -12.24 25.58
C LYS A 14 -2.80 -11.92 24.68
N ILE A 15 -3.59 -12.94 24.32
CA ILE A 15 -4.86 -12.78 23.58
C ILE A 15 -5.99 -13.17 24.54
N GLU A 16 -7.02 -12.31 24.67
CA GLU A 16 -8.13 -12.53 25.58
C GLU A 16 -9.48 -12.19 24.93
N THR A 17 -10.50 -13.05 25.13
CA THR A 17 -11.86 -12.83 24.64
C THR A 17 -12.92 -13.03 25.72
N GLY A 18 -14.12 -12.46 25.52
CA GLY A 18 -15.28 -12.62 26.41
C GLY A 18 -15.33 -11.68 27.60
N LEU A 19 -14.39 -10.73 27.75
CA LEU A 19 -14.40 -9.72 28.80
C LEU A 19 -15.08 -8.41 28.38
N LEU A 20 -14.67 -7.85 27.27
CA LEU A 20 -15.09 -6.53 26.78
C LEU A 20 -16.06 -6.63 25.58
N ALA A 21 -16.82 -5.58 25.32
CA ALA A 21 -17.67 -5.38 24.15
C ALA A 21 -18.58 -6.58 23.80
N LYS A 22 -19.29 -7.13 24.77
CA LYS A 22 -20.12 -8.36 24.65
C LYS A 22 -21.31 -8.26 23.71
N GLN A 23 -21.63 -7.06 23.19
CA GLN A 23 -22.71 -6.86 22.21
C GLN A 23 -22.23 -6.98 20.77
N SER A 24 -20.91 -6.94 20.51
CA SER A 24 -20.35 -7.19 19.20
C SER A 24 -20.48 -8.68 18.82
N THR A 25 -20.42 -8.99 17.53
CA THR A 25 -20.40 -10.37 17.03
C THR A 25 -19.20 -11.12 17.60
N ALA A 26 -18.02 -10.45 17.64
CA ALA A 26 -16.83 -10.92 18.33
C ALA A 26 -16.03 -9.75 18.90
N SER A 27 -15.30 -10.01 19.98
CA SER A 27 -14.36 -9.05 20.56
C SER A 27 -13.13 -9.75 21.13
N VAL A 28 -11.97 -9.12 20.97
CA VAL A 28 -10.66 -9.63 21.41
C VAL A 28 -9.81 -8.48 21.92
N THR A 29 -9.07 -8.70 22.99
CA THR A 29 -7.94 -7.85 23.38
C THR A 29 -6.63 -8.58 23.11
N VAL A 30 -5.67 -7.88 22.53
CA VAL A 30 -4.28 -8.34 22.39
C VAL A 30 -3.37 -7.38 23.13
N ASP A 31 -2.55 -7.94 24.00
CA ASP A 31 -1.53 -7.23 24.77
C ASP A 31 -0.16 -7.77 24.40
N ILE A 32 0.73 -6.88 23.92
CA ILE A 32 2.15 -7.15 23.70
C ILE A 32 2.94 -6.13 24.54
N GLU A 33 3.55 -6.61 25.62
CA GLU A 33 4.40 -5.81 26.50
C GLU A 33 3.77 -4.46 26.91
N GLY A 34 2.42 -4.43 27.13
CA GLY A 34 1.68 -3.23 27.54
C GLY A 34 1.12 -2.36 26.40
N THR A 35 1.37 -2.72 25.13
CA THR A 35 0.58 -2.19 23.99
C THR A 35 -0.67 -3.04 23.84
N VAL A 36 -1.85 -2.47 24.13
CA VAL A 36 -3.13 -3.18 24.17
C VAL A 36 -4.08 -2.69 23.10
N ILE A 37 -4.49 -3.60 22.23
CA ILE A 37 -5.50 -3.37 21.17
C ILE A 37 -6.80 -4.11 21.53
N LEU A 38 -7.92 -3.41 21.49
CA LEU A 38 -9.26 -3.99 21.47
C LEU A 38 -9.74 -4.06 20.02
N ALA A 39 -9.98 -5.27 19.54
CA ALA A 39 -10.69 -5.51 18.28
C ALA A 39 -12.14 -5.84 18.57
N THR A 40 -13.06 -5.20 17.85
CA THR A 40 -14.49 -5.49 17.86
C THR A 40 -14.99 -5.67 16.44
N LEU A 41 -15.75 -6.72 16.19
CA LEU A 41 -16.33 -7.01 14.90
C LEU A 41 -17.85 -7.11 15.03
N VAL A 42 -18.55 -6.46 14.10
CA VAL A 42 -19.99 -6.60 13.91
C VAL A 42 -20.25 -6.95 12.45
N ALA A 43 -21.06 -7.97 12.23
CA ALA A 43 -21.54 -8.37 10.91
C ALA A 43 -23.05 -8.16 10.84
N ASP A 44 -23.55 -7.66 9.69
CA ASP A 44 -24.99 -7.59 9.43
C ASP A 44 -25.58 -9.01 9.37
N LYS A 45 -26.87 -9.11 9.66
CA LYS A 45 -27.61 -10.37 9.60
C LYS A 45 -28.03 -10.74 8.19
N ASN A 46 -28.20 -9.75 7.32
CA ASN A 46 -28.69 -9.88 5.96
C ASN A 46 -27.54 -9.68 4.97
N ASP A 47 -27.65 -10.35 3.83
CA ASP A 47 -26.77 -10.11 2.71
C ASP A 47 -27.04 -8.71 2.11
N SER A 48 -26.01 -8.06 1.59
CA SER A 48 -26.10 -6.75 0.95
C SER A 48 -26.40 -6.92 -0.54
N ASP A 49 -27.13 -5.96 -1.13
CA ASP A 49 -27.35 -5.88 -2.59
C ASP A 49 -26.10 -5.46 -3.38
N ARG A 50 -24.95 -5.38 -2.71
CA ARG A 50 -23.67 -5.00 -3.35
C ARG A 50 -23.04 -6.21 -4.03
N ASP A 51 -22.39 -5.96 -5.15
CA ASP A 51 -21.61 -6.93 -5.93
C ASP A 51 -20.21 -7.23 -5.38
N PHE A 52 -19.86 -6.64 -4.22
CA PHE A 52 -18.57 -6.82 -3.55
C PHE A 52 -18.74 -7.00 -2.03
N PHE A 53 -17.78 -7.62 -1.40
CA PHE A 53 -17.74 -7.77 0.06
C PHE A 53 -17.53 -6.42 0.78
N PRO A 54 -18.51 -5.89 1.50
CA PRO A 54 -18.46 -4.58 2.16
C PRO A 54 -17.80 -4.67 3.53
N LEU A 55 -16.47 -4.91 3.55
CA LEU A 55 -15.65 -4.87 4.76
C LEU A 55 -15.17 -3.44 5.04
N THR A 56 -15.44 -2.95 6.25
CA THR A 56 -14.86 -1.71 6.76
C THR A 56 -13.93 -2.02 7.92
N VAL A 57 -12.67 -1.59 7.82
CA VAL A 57 -11.67 -1.70 8.88
C VAL A 57 -11.28 -0.30 9.33
N ASP A 58 -11.39 -0.04 10.62
CA ASP A 58 -10.97 1.20 11.26
C ASP A 58 -10.00 0.92 12.41
N TYR A 59 -8.83 1.55 12.36
CA TYR A 59 -7.89 1.59 13.48
C TYR A 59 -7.91 2.98 14.09
N ILE A 60 -7.98 3.05 15.43
CA ILE A 60 -8.19 4.29 16.18
C ILE A 60 -7.16 4.37 17.31
N GLU A 61 -6.36 5.42 17.33
CA GLU A 61 -5.48 5.75 18.45
C GLU A 61 -6.18 6.67 19.45
N LYS A 62 -6.15 6.29 20.70
CA LYS A 62 -6.63 7.13 21.79
C LYS A 62 -5.45 7.77 22.53
N THR A 63 -5.45 9.08 22.66
CA THR A 63 -4.38 9.82 23.35
C THR A 63 -4.20 9.40 24.80
N TYR A 64 -5.28 8.97 25.46
CA TYR A 64 -5.20 8.41 26.81
C TYR A 64 -4.37 7.11 26.88
N ALA A 65 -4.24 6.36 25.76
CA ALA A 65 -3.42 5.15 25.71
C ALA A 65 -1.95 5.45 26.07
N ALA A 66 -1.46 6.63 25.72
CA ALA A 66 -0.13 7.14 26.10
C ALA A 66 -0.16 8.07 27.34
N GLY A 67 -1.26 8.08 28.12
CA GLY A 67 -1.41 8.95 29.28
C GLY A 67 -1.51 10.44 28.94
N LYS A 68 -1.92 10.79 27.72
CA LYS A 68 -1.96 12.18 27.22
C LYS A 68 -3.39 12.68 27.04
N ILE A 69 -3.53 14.01 26.99
CA ILE A 69 -4.76 14.72 26.61
C ILE A 69 -4.59 15.21 25.18
N PRO A 70 -5.60 15.05 24.30
CA PRO A 70 -5.52 15.51 22.92
C PRO A 70 -5.17 16.99 22.80
N GLY A 71 -4.40 17.34 21.80
CA GLY A 71 -4.13 18.71 21.39
C GLY A 71 -5.39 19.45 20.92
N GLY A 72 -5.21 20.65 20.37
CA GLY A 72 -6.29 21.46 19.81
C GLY A 72 -7.26 22.04 20.85
N PHE A 73 -8.27 22.75 20.37
CA PHE A 73 -9.23 23.48 21.21
C PHE A 73 -10.22 22.55 21.91
N PHE A 74 -10.77 21.55 21.21
CA PHE A 74 -11.83 20.67 21.73
C PHE A 74 -11.32 19.58 22.68
N LYS A 75 -10.00 19.39 22.80
CA LYS A 75 -9.41 18.33 23.64
C LYS A 75 -10.01 16.94 23.38
N ARG A 76 -10.26 16.65 22.11
CA ARG A 76 -10.86 15.40 21.64
C ARG A 76 -10.20 14.98 20.32
N GLU A 77 -10.03 13.69 20.13
CA GLU A 77 -9.60 13.11 18.85
C GLU A 77 -10.63 13.47 17.75
N GLY A 78 -10.13 13.82 16.58
CA GLY A 78 -10.92 14.28 15.45
C GLY A 78 -10.96 13.28 14.30
N ARG A 79 -10.55 13.75 13.11
CA ARG A 79 -10.43 12.88 11.92
C ARG A 79 -9.27 11.91 12.09
N PRO A 80 -9.37 10.70 11.49
CA PRO A 80 -8.26 9.76 11.48
C PRO A 80 -6.97 10.41 10.94
N SER A 81 -5.87 10.15 11.62
CA SER A 81 -4.54 10.54 11.18
C SER A 81 -4.10 9.72 9.95
N GLU A 82 -3.01 10.13 9.30
CA GLU A 82 -2.39 9.34 8.24
C GLU A 82 -2.01 7.95 8.76
N LYS A 83 -1.39 7.85 9.94
CA LYS A 83 -1.00 6.59 10.59
C LYS A 83 -2.21 5.67 10.81
N GLU A 84 -3.30 6.19 11.38
CA GLU A 84 -4.52 5.41 11.60
C GLU A 84 -5.11 4.88 10.28
N THR A 85 -5.11 5.71 9.24
CA THR A 85 -5.56 5.31 7.90
C THR A 85 -4.67 4.22 7.30
N LEU A 86 -3.36 4.31 7.47
CA LEU A 86 -2.39 3.34 6.95
C LEU A 86 -2.50 2.00 7.67
N ILE A 87 -2.63 1.98 9.00
CA ILE A 87 -2.81 0.75 9.77
C ILE A 87 -4.17 0.10 9.44
N SER A 88 -5.24 0.89 9.28
CA SER A 88 -6.54 0.36 8.80
C SER A 88 -6.39 -0.39 7.47
N ARG A 89 -5.62 0.16 6.52
CA ARG A 89 -5.33 -0.46 5.23
C ARG A 89 -4.41 -1.68 5.35
N LEU A 90 -3.41 -1.60 6.22
CA LEU A 90 -2.48 -2.70 6.48
C LEU A 90 -3.21 -3.95 6.98
N VAL A 91 -4.26 -3.75 7.78
CA VAL A 91 -5.12 -4.83 8.32
C VAL A 91 -6.13 -5.32 7.26
N ASP A 92 -6.80 -4.41 6.54
CA ASP A 92 -7.83 -4.77 5.54
C ASP A 92 -7.27 -5.66 4.42
N ARG A 93 -6.09 -5.34 3.90
CA ARG A 93 -5.49 -5.97 2.72
C ARG A 93 -5.29 -7.49 2.85
N PRO A 94 -4.65 -8.03 3.90
CA PRO A 94 -4.46 -9.47 4.05
C PRO A 94 -5.71 -10.21 4.54
N LEU A 95 -6.68 -9.53 5.16
CA LEU A 95 -7.90 -10.16 5.65
C LEU A 95 -8.94 -10.37 4.54
N ARG A 96 -9.13 -9.35 3.70
CA ARG A 96 -10.18 -9.34 2.67
C ARG A 96 -10.16 -10.55 1.73
N PRO A 97 -9.01 -11.00 1.19
CA PRO A 97 -8.93 -12.16 0.30
C PRO A 97 -9.25 -13.50 0.96
N LEU A 98 -9.27 -13.56 2.30
CA LEU A 98 -9.54 -14.78 3.04
C LEU A 98 -11.03 -15.00 3.33
N PHE A 99 -11.89 -14.00 3.08
CA PHE A 99 -13.33 -14.21 3.11
C PHE A 99 -13.81 -14.91 1.85
N GLU A 100 -14.87 -15.71 1.99
CA GLU A 100 -15.54 -16.30 0.83
C GLU A 100 -16.00 -15.21 -0.15
N SER A 101 -15.70 -15.40 -1.44
CA SER A 101 -15.95 -14.38 -2.47
C SER A 101 -17.44 -14.05 -2.65
N SER A 102 -18.32 -15.01 -2.33
CA SER A 102 -19.77 -14.86 -2.38
C SER A 102 -20.38 -14.28 -1.09
N PHE A 103 -19.57 -13.98 -0.07
CA PHE A 103 -20.05 -13.40 1.18
C PHE A 103 -20.22 -11.88 1.03
N THR A 104 -21.47 -11.40 1.08
CA THR A 104 -21.83 -10.00 0.82
C THR A 104 -22.38 -9.25 2.03
N ARG A 105 -22.48 -9.87 3.22
CA ARG A 105 -22.90 -9.17 4.43
C ARG A 105 -21.93 -8.06 4.81
N GLU A 106 -22.46 -6.91 5.23
CA GLU A 106 -21.62 -5.81 5.69
C GLU A 106 -20.91 -6.18 7.00
N VAL A 107 -19.60 -6.00 7.04
CA VAL A 107 -18.76 -6.27 8.20
C VAL A 107 -17.97 -5.03 8.58
N GLN A 108 -18.05 -4.64 9.85
CA GLN A 108 -17.23 -3.59 10.41
C GLN A 108 -16.30 -4.16 11.49
N LEU A 109 -15.00 -3.95 11.31
CA LEU A 109 -13.95 -4.28 12.26
C LEU A 109 -13.31 -2.98 12.78
N ILE A 110 -13.43 -2.74 14.09
CA ILE A 110 -12.83 -1.58 14.74
C ILE A 110 -11.72 -2.04 15.69
N LEU A 111 -10.53 -1.49 15.50
CA LEU A 111 -9.33 -1.74 16.30
C LEU A 111 -9.03 -0.48 17.11
N THR A 112 -9.12 -0.57 18.42
CA THR A 112 -8.88 0.60 19.30
C THR A 112 -7.65 0.36 20.15
N LEU A 113 -6.67 1.26 20.06
CA LEU A 113 -5.49 1.28 20.92
C LEU A 113 -5.88 1.81 22.29
N LEU A 114 -5.86 0.93 23.32
CA LEU A 114 -6.29 1.25 24.70
C LEU A 114 -5.12 1.55 25.63
N SER A 115 -3.94 0.98 25.38
CA SER A 115 -2.70 1.23 26.12
C SER A 115 -1.54 1.20 25.13
N TYR A 116 -0.53 2.01 25.34
CA TYR A 116 0.59 2.19 24.40
C TYR A 116 1.94 2.15 25.11
N ASN A 117 2.76 1.19 24.71
CA ASN A 117 4.18 1.12 25.05
C ASN A 117 4.98 1.69 23.87
N PRO A 118 5.77 2.77 24.03
CA PRO A 118 6.54 3.38 22.95
C PRO A 118 7.55 2.44 22.26
N ASP A 119 7.97 1.38 22.93
CA ASP A 119 8.91 0.40 22.38
C ASP A 119 8.25 -0.68 21.51
N VAL A 120 6.91 -0.78 21.50
CA VAL A 120 6.15 -1.81 20.76
C VAL A 120 5.32 -1.15 19.67
N ASP A 121 5.59 -1.51 18.42
CA ASP A 121 4.79 -1.05 17.29
C ASP A 121 3.35 -1.60 17.38
N ALA A 122 2.36 -0.72 17.27
CA ALA A 122 0.95 -1.08 17.37
C ALA A 122 0.39 -1.83 16.13
N GLU A 123 1.12 -1.87 15.01
CA GLU A 123 0.71 -2.57 13.77
C GLU A 123 0.55 -4.08 14.01
N ILE A 124 1.50 -4.70 14.68
CA ILE A 124 1.50 -6.15 14.90
C ILE A 124 0.39 -6.59 15.86
N PRO A 125 0.23 -5.99 17.06
CA PRO A 125 -0.92 -6.32 17.91
C PRO A 125 -2.26 -6.06 17.22
N ALA A 126 -2.37 -5.03 16.35
CA ALA A 126 -3.59 -4.75 15.58
C ALA A 126 -3.91 -5.87 14.57
N LEU A 127 -2.91 -6.36 13.82
CA LEU A 127 -3.08 -7.48 12.88
C LEU A 127 -3.46 -8.79 13.60
N ILE A 128 -2.82 -9.09 14.73
CA ILE A 128 -3.14 -10.27 15.55
C ILE A 128 -4.56 -10.16 16.10
N ALA A 129 -4.94 -9.01 16.64
CA ALA A 129 -6.26 -8.77 17.20
C ALA A 129 -7.37 -8.88 16.13
N ALA A 130 -7.12 -8.35 14.94
CA ALA A 130 -8.01 -8.44 13.79
C ALA A 130 -8.24 -9.90 13.37
N SER A 131 -7.16 -10.66 13.18
CA SER A 131 -7.22 -12.08 12.81
C SER A 131 -8.00 -12.91 13.85
N ALA A 132 -7.65 -12.78 15.14
CA ALA A 132 -8.32 -13.48 16.21
C ALA A 132 -9.80 -13.10 16.30
N CYS A 133 -10.15 -11.81 16.14
CA CYS A 133 -11.53 -11.33 16.20
C CYS A 133 -12.38 -11.88 15.05
N VAL A 134 -11.85 -11.90 13.82
CA VAL A 134 -12.53 -12.48 12.66
C VAL A 134 -12.73 -13.99 12.86
N LYS A 135 -11.74 -14.72 13.32
CA LYS A 135 -11.88 -16.17 13.59
C LYS A 135 -12.91 -16.48 14.67
N LEU A 136 -12.98 -15.67 15.72
CA LEU A 136 -13.95 -15.81 16.81
C LEU A 136 -15.38 -15.36 16.43
N SER A 137 -15.56 -14.69 15.30
CA SER A 137 -16.88 -14.26 14.83
C SER A 137 -17.72 -15.38 14.20
N GLY A 138 -17.08 -16.49 13.79
CA GLY A 138 -17.74 -17.58 13.06
C GLY A 138 -18.14 -17.24 11.63
N LEU A 139 -17.63 -16.13 11.07
CA LEU A 139 -17.84 -15.75 9.67
C LEU A 139 -17.10 -16.70 8.71
N PRO A 140 -17.52 -16.80 7.43
CA PRO A 140 -16.87 -17.66 6.42
C PRO A 140 -15.50 -17.10 6.02
N PHE A 141 -14.51 -17.40 6.84
CA PHE A 141 -13.14 -16.91 6.75
C PHE A 141 -12.15 -18.08 6.61
N ASN A 142 -11.44 -18.10 5.49
CA ASN A 142 -10.56 -19.19 5.09
C ASN A 142 -9.15 -19.02 5.63
N GLY A 143 -8.80 -19.76 6.65
CA GLY A 143 -7.47 -19.73 7.29
C GLY A 143 -7.43 -18.87 8.55
N THR A 144 -6.23 -18.74 9.10
CA THR A 144 -5.89 -17.86 10.23
C THR A 144 -4.71 -17.02 9.81
N LEU A 145 -4.74 -15.71 10.08
CA LEU A 145 -3.69 -14.79 9.69
C LEU A 145 -2.73 -14.57 10.87
N GLY A 146 -1.43 -14.77 10.63
CA GLY A 146 -0.35 -14.29 11.49
C GLY A 146 0.33 -13.07 10.88
N ALA A 147 0.98 -12.26 11.70
CA ALA A 147 1.77 -11.12 11.22
C ALA A 147 2.91 -10.80 12.17
N VAL A 148 4.05 -10.43 11.60
CA VAL A 148 5.23 -9.99 12.35
C VAL A 148 5.94 -8.85 11.63
N LYS A 149 6.74 -8.11 12.38
CA LYS A 149 7.68 -7.11 11.84
C LYS A 149 9.09 -7.71 11.80
N VAL A 150 9.82 -7.42 10.73
CA VAL A 150 11.20 -7.90 10.54
C VAL A 150 12.10 -6.70 10.31
N GLY A 151 13.10 -6.55 11.17
CA GLY A 151 14.25 -5.66 10.98
C GLY A 151 15.44 -6.39 10.39
N TYR A 152 16.47 -5.62 10.00
CA TYR A 152 17.75 -6.17 9.54
C TYR A 152 18.89 -5.22 9.94
N ASP A 153 19.92 -5.75 10.62
CA ASP A 153 21.06 -4.95 11.10
C ASP A 153 22.27 -4.95 10.15
N GLY A 154 22.18 -5.67 9.04
CA GLY A 154 23.24 -5.87 8.07
C GLY A 154 23.81 -7.30 8.06
N ASN A 155 23.52 -8.09 9.10
CA ASN A 155 23.93 -9.48 9.23
C ASN A 155 22.73 -10.40 9.54
N ASP A 156 21.92 -10.03 10.53
CA ASP A 156 20.84 -10.87 11.06
C ASP A 156 19.47 -10.21 10.92
N TYR A 157 18.44 -11.02 10.74
CA TYR A 157 17.06 -10.58 10.80
C TYR A 157 16.60 -10.50 12.26
N ILE A 158 15.89 -9.42 12.60
CA ILE A 158 15.41 -9.14 13.94
C ILE A 158 13.88 -9.24 13.95
N LEU A 159 13.33 -10.14 14.77
CA LEU A 159 11.89 -10.30 14.92
C LEU A 159 11.33 -9.21 15.83
N ASN A 160 10.26 -8.52 15.37
CA ASN A 160 9.56 -7.46 16.08
C ASN A 160 10.51 -6.49 16.80
N PRO A 161 11.44 -5.84 16.06
CA PRO A 161 12.37 -4.89 16.67
C PRO A 161 11.60 -3.77 17.37
N SER A 162 12.14 -3.27 18.48
CA SER A 162 11.58 -2.11 19.15
C SER A 162 11.61 -0.87 18.24
N ASN A 163 10.75 0.11 18.49
CA ASN A 163 10.74 1.37 17.74
C ASN A 163 12.09 2.10 17.78
N SER A 164 12.86 1.95 18.85
CA SER A 164 14.24 2.47 18.94
C SER A 164 15.19 1.70 18.02
N ALA A 165 15.11 0.37 17.97
CA ALA A 165 15.93 -0.47 17.10
C ALA A 165 15.61 -0.26 15.61
N LEU A 166 14.35 -0.01 15.26
CA LEU A 166 13.92 0.28 13.88
C LEU A 166 14.59 1.52 13.29
N LYS A 167 14.91 2.53 14.07
CA LYS A 167 15.61 3.73 13.58
C LYS A 167 16.99 3.42 13.01
N GLU A 168 17.69 2.47 13.61
CA GLU A 168 19.02 2.02 13.17
C GLU A 168 18.95 0.91 12.12
N SER A 169 17.82 0.22 12.03
CA SER A 169 17.61 -0.89 11.10
C SER A 169 17.73 -0.47 9.63
N LEU A 170 18.25 -1.38 8.82
CA LEU A 170 18.29 -1.24 7.36
C LEU A 170 16.98 -1.67 6.70
N LEU A 171 16.09 -2.31 7.47
CA LEU A 171 14.80 -2.82 7.02
C LEU A 171 13.73 -2.56 8.08
N ASP A 172 12.59 -2.04 7.65
CA ASP A 172 11.31 -2.09 8.35
C ASP A 172 10.34 -2.84 7.44
N LEU A 173 10.06 -4.10 7.76
CA LEU A 173 9.23 -4.98 6.94
C LEU A 173 8.12 -5.57 7.80
N THR A 174 6.86 -5.37 7.41
CA THR A 174 5.70 -6.07 7.95
C THR A 174 5.30 -7.16 6.98
N VAL A 175 5.22 -8.39 7.47
CA VAL A 175 4.75 -9.55 6.72
C VAL A 175 3.56 -10.18 7.43
N ALA A 176 2.49 -10.45 6.66
CA ALA A 176 1.31 -11.15 7.12
C ALA A 176 1.00 -12.33 6.21
N GLY A 177 0.53 -13.43 6.78
CA GLY A 177 0.26 -14.64 6.02
C GLY A 177 -0.54 -15.67 6.81
N THR A 178 -0.95 -16.69 6.08
CA THR A 178 -1.57 -17.92 6.64
C THR A 178 -0.49 -18.96 6.95
N LYS A 179 -0.91 -20.11 7.44
CA LYS A 179 -0.01 -21.24 7.68
C LYS A 179 0.82 -21.63 6.45
N ASN A 180 0.22 -21.53 5.27
CA ASN A 180 0.80 -22.06 4.05
C ASN A 180 1.40 -20.98 3.15
N ALA A 181 1.08 -19.70 3.38
CA ALA A 181 1.34 -18.67 2.39
C ALA A 181 1.50 -17.27 2.97
N VAL A 182 2.40 -16.49 2.38
CA VAL A 182 2.46 -15.03 2.56
C VAL A 182 1.31 -14.41 1.80
N MET A 183 0.57 -13.50 2.46
CA MET A 183 -0.58 -12.78 1.90
C MET A 183 -0.28 -11.31 1.64
N MET A 184 0.54 -10.69 2.47
CA MET A 184 0.87 -9.29 2.38
C MET A 184 2.29 -9.03 2.86
N VAL A 185 3.00 -8.18 2.14
CA VAL A 185 4.28 -7.61 2.54
C VAL A 185 4.24 -6.10 2.34
N GLU A 186 4.77 -5.36 3.30
CA GLU A 186 4.98 -3.92 3.19
C GLU A 186 6.31 -3.54 3.84
N SER A 187 7.19 -2.83 3.12
CA SER A 187 8.51 -2.51 3.65
C SER A 187 9.02 -1.14 3.27
N GLU A 188 9.93 -0.64 4.13
CA GLU A 188 10.90 0.41 3.85
C GLU A 188 12.29 -0.16 4.06
N ALA A 189 13.20 0.04 3.10
CA ALA A 189 14.55 -0.53 3.12
C ALA A 189 15.60 0.49 2.68
N LYS A 190 16.84 0.27 3.10
CA LYS A 190 18.00 1.11 2.77
C LYS A 190 18.86 0.42 1.71
N GLU A 191 18.37 0.36 0.46
CA GLU A 191 19.04 -0.22 -0.72
C GLU A 191 19.48 -1.69 -0.51
N LEU A 192 18.58 -2.54 0.03
CA LEU A 192 18.85 -3.96 0.26
C LEU A 192 18.71 -4.79 -1.02
N THR A 193 19.48 -5.88 -1.10
CA THR A 193 19.42 -6.81 -2.23
C THR A 193 18.12 -7.61 -2.24
N GLU A 194 17.76 -8.12 -3.41
CA GLU A 194 16.60 -8.98 -3.61
C GLU A 194 16.64 -10.23 -2.71
N ASP A 195 17.82 -10.82 -2.51
CA ASP A 195 18.01 -12.01 -1.66
C ASP A 195 17.79 -11.69 -0.18
N VAL A 196 18.26 -10.54 0.31
CA VAL A 196 18.01 -10.10 1.69
C VAL A 196 16.52 -9.85 1.91
N MET A 197 15.84 -9.21 0.94
CA MET A 197 14.41 -8.98 1.04
C MET A 197 13.60 -10.27 1.05
N LEU A 198 13.92 -11.22 0.18
CA LEU A 198 13.30 -12.55 0.14
C LEU A 198 13.54 -13.32 1.43
N GLY A 199 14.78 -13.30 1.95
CA GLY A 199 15.14 -13.91 3.22
C GLY A 199 14.35 -13.34 4.39
N ALA A 200 14.15 -12.02 4.43
CA ALA A 200 13.35 -11.36 5.47
C ALA A 200 11.87 -11.80 5.45
N VAL A 201 11.28 -11.92 4.25
CA VAL A 201 9.90 -12.38 4.09
C VAL A 201 9.77 -13.83 4.57
N ASN A 202 10.69 -14.72 4.18
CA ASN A 202 10.68 -16.13 4.61
C ASN A 202 10.87 -16.26 6.12
N PHE A 203 11.80 -15.49 6.70
CA PHE A 203 12.02 -15.44 8.15
C PHE A 203 10.74 -15.01 8.88
N GLY A 204 10.09 -13.95 8.44
CA GLY A 204 8.85 -13.48 9.03
C GLY A 204 7.72 -14.51 8.93
N HIS A 205 7.57 -15.17 7.78
CA HIS A 205 6.56 -16.23 7.58
C HIS A 205 6.78 -17.42 8.49
N GLU A 206 8.04 -17.82 8.71
CA GLU A 206 8.38 -18.87 9.68
C GLU A 206 8.02 -18.45 11.12
N LYS A 207 8.38 -17.22 11.51
CA LYS A 207 8.19 -16.77 12.90
C LYS A 207 6.73 -16.49 13.27
N MET A 208 5.87 -16.13 12.31
CA MET A 208 4.44 -15.88 12.59
C MET A 208 3.63 -17.15 12.89
N GLN A 209 4.14 -18.35 12.64
CA GLN A 209 3.41 -19.61 12.81
C GLN A 209 2.93 -19.84 14.26
N VAL A 210 3.67 -19.34 15.25
CA VAL A 210 3.27 -19.43 16.65
C VAL A 210 1.99 -18.62 16.94
N ILE A 211 1.82 -17.47 16.26
CA ILE A 211 0.62 -16.63 16.37
C ILE A 211 -0.60 -17.36 15.82
N ILE A 212 -0.46 -17.96 14.64
CA ILE A 212 -1.52 -18.74 13.98
C ILE A 212 -1.98 -19.87 14.89
N THR A 213 -1.04 -20.64 15.43
CA THR A 213 -1.33 -21.74 16.36
C THR A 213 -2.06 -21.26 17.60
N ALA A 214 -1.61 -20.17 18.22
CA ALA A 214 -2.23 -19.60 19.41
C ALA A 214 -3.67 -19.12 19.16
N ILE A 215 -3.93 -18.51 18.00
CA ILE A 215 -5.29 -18.08 17.60
C ILE A 215 -6.19 -19.31 17.37
N GLU A 216 -5.71 -20.33 16.66
CA GLU A 216 -6.47 -21.57 16.40
C GLU A 216 -6.84 -22.29 17.72
N GLU A 217 -5.91 -22.38 18.66
CA GLU A 217 -6.18 -22.93 19.99
C GLU A 217 -7.20 -22.09 20.77
N LEU A 218 -7.11 -20.74 20.72
CA LEU A 218 -8.08 -19.86 21.38
C LEU A 218 -9.50 -20.06 20.82
N VAL A 219 -9.62 -20.19 19.51
CA VAL A 219 -10.91 -20.41 18.81
C VAL A 219 -11.50 -21.77 19.20
N ALA A 220 -10.66 -22.81 19.27
CA ALA A 220 -11.07 -24.15 19.72
C ALA A 220 -11.57 -24.12 21.17
N ASP A 221 -10.84 -23.45 22.09
CA ASP A 221 -11.23 -23.31 23.49
C ASP A 221 -12.51 -22.47 23.67
N ALA A 222 -12.75 -21.51 22.80
CA ALA A 222 -13.95 -20.66 22.81
C ALA A 222 -15.20 -21.38 22.26
N ASN A 223 -15.03 -22.53 21.60
CA ASN A 223 -16.10 -23.34 21.02
C ASN A 223 -17.06 -22.52 20.15
N VAL A 224 -16.48 -21.77 19.19
CA VAL A 224 -17.19 -20.81 18.32
C VAL A 224 -18.15 -21.55 17.40
N SER A 225 -19.41 -21.10 17.36
CA SER A 225 -20.39 -21.57 16.38
C SER A 225 -20.24 -20.78 15.08
N GLN A 226 -20.27 -21.47 13.94
CA GLN A 226 -20.37 -20.82 12.64
C GLN A 226 -21.71 -20.07 12.52
N ILE A 227 -21.70 -18.95 11.80
CA ILE A 227 -22.95 -18.24 11.49
C ILE A 227 -23.82 -19.07 10.54
N ASP A 228 -25.13 -18.83 10.58
CA ASP A 228 -26.07 -19.42 9.60
C ASP A 228 -25.94 -18.68 8.25
N TRP A 229 -24.99 -19.19 7.45
CA TRP A 229 -24.74 -18.72 6.09
C TRP A 229 -24.23 -19.88 5.23
N THR A 230 -24.78 -19.98 4.03
CA THR A 230 -24.31 -20.95 3.03
C THR A 230 -24.01 -20.22 1.72
N PRO A 231 -22.92 -20.59 1.03
CA PRO A 231 -22.63 -19.99 -0.28
C PRO A 231 -23.82 -20.15 -1.23
N PRO A 232 -24.17 -19.15 -2.01
CA PRO A 232 -25.17 -19.30 -3.06
C PRO A 232 -24.72 -20.40 -4.04
N VAL A 233 -25.68 -21.17 -4.52
CA VAL A 233 -25.40 -22.24 -5.48
C VAL A 233 -24.92 -21.60 -6.80
N SER A 234 -23.70 -21.91 -7.23
CA SER A 234 -23.21 -21.49 -8.54
C SER A 234 -23.98 -22.20 -9.65
N ASP A 235 -24.52 -21.44 -10.58
CA ASP A 235 -25.09 -22.02 -11.80
C ASP A 235 -23.99 -22.19 -12.86
N ASP A 236 -23.13 -23.17 -12.63
CA ASP A 236 -22.00 -23.44 -13.55
C ASP A 236 -22.49 -23.80 -14.95
N LYS A 237 -23.67 -24.41 -15.09
CA LYS A 237 -24.25 -24.75 -16.38
C LYS A 237 -24.68 -23.49 -17.13
N ALA A 238 -25.37 -22.55 -16.49
CA ALA A 238 -25.71 -21.27 -17.09
C ALA A 238 -24.47 -20.48 -17.51
N TYR A 239 -23.41 -20.53 -16.67
CA TYR A 239 -22.13 -19.91 -17.02
C TYR A 239 -21.47 -20.57 -18.25
N GLU A 240 -21.45 -21.90 -18.36
CA GLU A 240 -20.90 -22.61 -19.52
C GLU A 240 -21.66 -22.25 -20.81
N GLU A 241 -22.99 -22.23 -20.77
CA GLU A 241 -23.84 -21.82 -21.89
C GLU A 241 -23.57 -20.35 -22.29
N PHE A 242 -23.47 -19.46 -21.31
CA PHE A 242 -23.10 -18.05 -21.51
C PHE A 242 -21.73 -17.92 -22.14
N PHE A 243 -20.72 -18.59 -21.57
CA PHE A 243 -19.35 -18.52 -22.05
C PHE A 243 -19.23 -19.02 -23.48
N ASP A 244 -19.81 -20.18 -23.80
CA ASP A 244 -19.78 -20.73 -25.16
C ASP A 244 -20.46 -19.82 -26.19
N LYS A 245 -21.53 -19.13 -25.81
CA LYS A 245 -22.26 -18.21 -26.68
C LYS A 245 -21.46 -16.92 -26.98
N TYR A 246 -20.72 -16.38 -25.98
CA TYR A 246 -20.15 -15.04 -26.08
C TYR A 246 -18.60 -14.98 -26.08
N LYS A 247 -17.90 -16.09 -25.82
CA LYS A 247 -16.41 -16.13 -25.72
C LYS A 247 -15.69 -15.52 -26.92
N GLU A 248 -16.15 -15.78 -28.15
CA GLU A 248 -15.51 -15.26 -29.35
C GLU A 248 -15.59 -13.73 -29.42
N ARG A 249 -16.76 -13.15 -29.12
CA ARG A 249 -16.96 -11.70 -29.14
C ARG A 249 -16.10 -10.99 -28.09
N ILE A 250 -16.01 -11.58 -26.87
CA ILE A 250 -15.19 -11.05 -25.78
C ILE A 250 -13.71 -11.17 -26.13
N THR A 251 -13.28 -12.31 -26.70
CA THR A 251 -11.88 -12.52 -27.15
C THR A 251 -11.50 -11.52 -28.24
N ASP A 252 -12.37 -11.25 -29.19
CA ASP A 252 -12.17 -10.23 -30.23
C ASP A 252 -12.00 -8.82 -29.64
N ALA A 253 -12.76 -8.49 -28.58
CA ALA A 253 -12.58 -7.22 -27.90
C ALA A 253 -11.18 -7.12 -27.25
N TYR A 254 -10.68 -8.20 -26.67
CA TYR A 254 -9.33 -8.25 -26.10
C TYR A 254 -8.20 -8.31 -27.13
N SER A 255 -8.49 -8.38 -28.41
CA SER A 255 -7.50 -8.17 -29.50
C SER A 255 -7.18 -6.68 -29.71
N ILE A 256 -8.02 -5.77 -29.19
CA ILE A 256 -7.82 -4.32 -29.27
C ILE A 256 -6.83 -3.89 -28.18
N THR A 257 -5.67 -3.38 -28.59
CA THR A 257 -4.59 -3.01 -27.67
C THR A 257 -4.85 -1.70 -26.91
N LYS A 258 -5.59 -0.74 -27.50
CA LYS A 258 -5.93 0.54 -26.86
C LYS A 258 -7.05 0.36 -25.84
N LYS A 259 -6.78 0.78 -24.59
CA LYS A 259 -7.69 0.60 -23.46
C LYS A 259 -9.09 1.18 -23.71
N GLN A 260 -9.20 2.42 -24.15
CA GLN A 260 -10.51 3.09 -24.33
C GLN A 260 -11.36 2.40 -25.40
N GLU A 261 -10.76 2.05 -26.55
CA GLU A 261 -11.45 1.36 -27.63
C GLU A 261 -11.91 -0.03 -27.18
N ARG A 262 -11.04 -0.78 -26.46
CA ARG A 262 -11.36 -2.08 -25.89
C ARG A 262 -12.51 -2.00 -24.89
N ASN A 263 -12.44 -1.07 -23.93
CA ASN A 263 -13.48 -0.91 -22.91
C ASN A 263 -14.82 -0.50 -23.52
N THR A 264 -14.83 0.39 -24.53
CA THR A 264 -16.04 0.74 -25.27
C THR A 264 -16.66 -0.49 -25.94
N LYS A 265 -15.84 -1.32 -26.60
CA LYS A 265 -16.33 -2.54 -27.26
C LYS A 265 -16.89 -3.55 -26.24
N LEU A 266 -16.19 -3.75 -25.11
CA LEU A 266 -16.66 -4.63 -24.02
C LEU A 266 -17.97 -4.14 -23.40
N SER A 267 -18.08 -2.84 -23.14
CA SER A 267 -19.30 -2.23 -22.63
C SER A 267 -20.47 -2.40 -23.58
N ASN A 268 -20.27 -2.15 -24.88
CA ASN A 268 -21.30 -2.35 -25.90
C ASN A 268 -21.77 -3.81 -25.96
N ILE A 269 -20.82 -4.76 -25.91
CA ILE A 269 -21.15 -6.20 -25.89
C ILE A 269 -22.00 -6.53 -24.64
N LYS A 270 -21.61 -6.03 -23.46
CA LYS A 270 -22.36 -6.25 -22.22
C LYS A 270 -23.78 -5.68 -22.30
N THR A 271 -23.93 -4.44 -22.79
CA THR A 271 -25.23 -3.78 -22.98
C THR A 271 -26.13 -4.56 -23.94
N GLU A 272 -25.61 -4.98 -25.12
CA GLU A 272 -26.37 -5.79 -26.08
C GLU A 272 -26.83 -7.13 -25.49
N ILE A 273 -26.01 -7.78 -24.64
CA ILE A 273 -26.39 -9.02 -23.97
C ILE A 273 -27.53 -8.77 -23.00
N ILE A 274 -27.44 -7.74 -22.17
CA ILE A 274 -28.47 -7.36 -21.20
C ILE A 274 -29.79 -7.04 -21.93
N GLU A 275 -29.75 -6.26 -23.02
CA GLU A 275 -30.94 -5.91 -23.82
C GLU A 275 -31.56 -7.12 -24.53
N SER A 276 -30.77 -8.11 -24.93
CA SER A 276 -31.23 -9.31 -25.63
C SER A 276 -31.90 -10.34 -24.69
N ASP A 277 -31.46 -10.38 -23.44
CA ASP A 277 -31.93 -11.34 -22.41
C ASP A 277 -32.88 -10.68 -21.39
N SER A 278 -33.38 -9.45 -21.65
CA SER A 278 -34.31 -8.71 -20.78
C SER A 278 -35.67 -9.42 -20.69
N ASN A 279 -35.70 -10.56 -20.01
CA ASN A 279 -36.91 -11.18 -19.48
C ASN A 279 -37.22 -10.52 -18.13
N GLU A 280 -38.48 -10.65 -17.65
CA GLU A 280 -39.01 -10.00 -16.44
C GLU A 280 -38.32 -10.35 -15.09
N ASP A 281 -37.09 -10.83 -15.11
CA ASP A 281 -36.30 -11.16 -13.92
C ASP A 281 -35.47 -9.92 -13.49
N GLU A 282 -35.80 -9.31 -12.35
CA GLU A 282 -35.17 -8.10 -11.81
C GLU A 282 -33.64 -8.30 -11.56
N ASP A 283 -33.20 -9.57 -11.35
CA ASP A 283 -31.79 -9.89 -11.05
C ASP A 283 -30.97 -10.27 -12.31
N ILE A 284 -31.51 -10.21 -13.52
CA ILE A 284 -30.85 -10.71 -14.74
C ILE A 284 -29.61 -9.87 -15.09
N GLU A 285 -29.67 -8.57 -14.87
CA GLU A 285 -28.56 -7.66 -15.16
C GLU A 285 -27.33 -7.96 -14.30
N ASP A 286 -27.53 -8.24 -13.01
CA ASP A 286 -26.45 -8.59 -12.09
C ASP A 286 -25.86 -9.96 -12.39
N LYS A 287 -26.70 -10.95 -12.73
CA LYS A 287 -26.27 -12.29 -13.16
C LYS A 287 -25.42 -12.22 -14.43
N ILE A 288 -25.87 -11.47 -15.46
CA ILE A 288 -25.12 -11.26 -16.71
C ILE A 288 -23.81 -10.55 -16.42
N SER A 289 -23.83 -9.53 -15.57
CA SER A 289 -22.61 -8.78 -15.19
C SER A 289 -21.56 -9.69 -14.56
N CYS A 290 -21.96 -10.52 -13.62
CA CYS A 290 -21.10 -11.49 -12.95
C CYS A 290 -20.51 -12.53 -13.94
N MET A 291 -21.37 -13.12 -14.81
CA MET A 291 -20.93 -14.06 -15.84
C MET A 291 -19.98 -13.42 -16.86
N PHE A 292 -20.24 -12.16 -17.22
CA PHE A 292 -19.41 -11.41 -18.16
C PHE A 292 -18.01 -11.14 -17.58
N GLU A 293 -17.92 -10.72 -16.30
CA GLU A 293 -16.65 -10.52 -15.61
C GLU A 293 -15.87 -11.83 -15.44
N LYS A 294 -16.55 -12.93 -15.06
CA LYS A 294 -15.94 -14.27 -15.00
C LYS A 294 -15.39 -14.70 -16.38
N ALA A 295 -16.12 -14.42 -17.46
CA ALA A 295 -15.68 -14.72 -18.83
C ALA A 295 -14.46 -13.89 -19.23
N GLN A 296 -14.45 -12.59 -18.93
CA GLN A 296 -13.29 -11.72 -19.16
C GLN A 296 -12.06 -12.25 -18.42
N LYS A 297 -12.21 -12.57 -17.13
CA LYS A 297 -11.14 -13.12 -16.29
C LYS A 297 -10.58 -14.41 -16.91
N ASN A 298 -11.43 -15.35 -17.29
CA ASN A 298 -11.01 -16.61 -17.87
C ASN A 298 -10.26 -16.44 -19.20
N ILE A 299 -10.75 -15.57 -20.08
CA ILE A 299 -10.12 -15.31 -21.40
C ILE A 299 -8.74 -14.69 -21.23
N VAL A 300 -8.60 -13.64 -20.40
CA VAL A 300 -7.32 -12.94 -20.23
C VAL A 300 -6.30 -13.84 -19.53
N ARG A 301 -6.69 -14.54 -18.48
CA ARG A 301 -5.82 -15.46 -17.74
C ARG A 301 -5.34 -16.61 -18.61
N LYS A 302 -6.26 -17.24 -19.35
CA LYS A 302 -5.91 -18.32 -20.27
C LYS A 302 -4.91 -17.87 -21.33
N ARG A 303 -5.12 -16.71 -21.95
CA ARG A 303 -4.21 -16.11 -22.92
C ARG A 303 -2.78 -15.98 -22.37
N ILE A 304 -2.65 -15.51 -21.11
CA ILE A 304 -1.35 -15.34 -20.44
C ILE A 304 -0.70 -16.70 -20.15
N ILE A 305 -1.45 -17.67 -19.62
CA ILE A 305 -0.95 -19.01 -19.28
C ILE A 305 -0.54 -19.82 -20.53
N ASP A 306 -1.24 -19.62 -21.63
CA ASP A 306 -0.95 -20.29 -22.91
C ASP A 306 0.25 -19.63 -23.65
N GLY A 307 0.85 -18.57 -23.08
CA GLY A 307 2.04 -17.90 -23.62
C GLY A 307 1.74 -16.97 -24.80
N GLU A 308 0.50 -16.56 -24.98
CA GLU A 308 0.12 -15.57 -25.96
C GLU A 308 0.55 -14.16 -25.53
N LYS A 309 0.47 -13.21 -26.46
CA LYS A 309 0.72 -11.80 -26.15
C LYS A 309 -0.31 -11.25 -25.19
N ARG A 310 0.12 -10.38 -24.30
CA ARG A 310 -0.75 -9.65 -23.35
C ARG A 310 -1.77 -8.78 -24.09
N ILE A 311 -2.74 -8.25 -23.35
CA ILE A 311 -3.85 -7.46 -23.92
C ILE A 311 -3.41 -6.15 -24.61
N ASP A 312 -2.20 -5.69 -24.34
CA ASP A 312 -1.56 -4.54 -25.01
C ASP A 312 -0.51 -4.96 -26.07
N GLY A 313 -0.38 -6.25 -26.34
CA GLY A 313 0.50 -6.82 -27.37
C GLY A 313 1.92 -7.09 -26.91
N ARG A 314 2.30 -6.77 -25.66
CA ARG A 314 3.62 -7.07 -25.10
C ARG A 314 3.77 -8.56 -24.73
N ASP A 315 5.00 -8.94 -24.48
CA ASP A 315 5.37 -10.18 -23.78
C ASP A 315 5.26 -10.00 -22.25
N THR A 316 5.71 -10.98 -21.48
CA THR A 316 5.61 -11.01 -20.03
C THR A 316 6.69 -10.20 -19.30
N VAL A 317 7.75 -9.76 -19.98
CA VAL A 317 8.93 -9.11 -19.38
C VAL A 317 9.17 -7.67 -19.84
N THR A 318 8.56 -7.24 -20.95
CA THR A 318 8.78 -5.91 -21.53
C THR A 318 8.06 -4.84 -20.74
N VAL A 319 8.78 -3.78 -20.36
CA VAL A 319 8.24 -2.55 -19.77
C VAL A 319 7.62 -1.70 -20.88
N ARG A 320 6.51 -1.00 -20.59
CA ARG A 320 5.87 -0.05 -21.52
C ARG A 320 6.84 1.08 -21.93
N PRO A 321 6.63 1.72 -23.07
CA PRO A 321 7.43 2.88 -23.48
C PRO A 321 7.43 3.97 -22.40
N ILE A 322 8.60 4.57 -22.18
CA ILE A 322 8.82 5.60 -21.18
C ILE A 322 9.12 6.92 -21.89
N ASP A 323 8.41 8.00 -21.53
CA ASP A 323 8.72 9.37 -21.90
C ASP A 323 8.93 10.21 -20.63
N VAL A 324 10.01 10.98 -20.59
CA VAL A 324 10.41 11.78 -19.43
C VAL A 324 10.69 13.21 -19.87
N LYS A 325 10.13 14.17 -19.10
CA LYS A 325 10.46 15.59 -19.25
C LYS A 325 10.70 16.20 -17.87
N VAL A 326 11.71 17.05 -17.75
CA VAL A 326 12.02 17.79 -16.52
C VAL A 326 11.97 19.30 -16.77
N GLY A 327 11.75 20.08 -15.72
CA GLY A 327 11.69 21.54 -15.81
C GLY A 327 10.52 22.06 -16.62
N ILE A 328 9.39 21.33 -16.67
CA ILE A 328 8.25 21.68 -17.53
C ILE A 328 7.38 22.82 -16.96
N LEU A 329 7.46 23.07 -15.67
CA LEU A 329 6.72 24.15 -15.00
C LEU A 329 7.66 25.30 -14.67
N PRO A 330 7.44 26.51 -15.24
CA PRO A 330 8.46 27.56 -15.28
C PRO A 330 8.75 28.22 -13.92
N ARG A 331 7.88 28.10 -12.94
CA ARG A 331 8.02 28.80 -11.64
C ARG A 331 8.17 27.87 -10.44
N THR A 332 8.11 26.56 -10.64
CA THR A 332 8.34 25.57 -9.58
C THR A 332 9.83 25.41 -9.29
N HIS A 333 10.17 24.82 -8.13
CA HIS A 333 11.59 24.62 -7.80
C HIS A 333 12.17 23.44 -8.57
N GLY A 334 11.38 22.38 -8.78
CA GLY A 334 11.65 21.28 -9.69
C GLY A 334 10.37 20.66 -10.17
N SER A 335 10.34 20.16 -11.40
CA SER A 335 9.16 19.49 -11.96
C SER A 335 9.56 18.42 -12.96
N ALA A 336 8.80 17.32 -12.97
CA ALA A 336 8.97 16.23 -13.91
C ALA A 336 7.61 15.72 -14.40
N LEU A 337 7.54 15.41 -15.68
CA LEU A 337 6.47 14.62 -16.26
C LEU A 337 7.05 13.24 -16.60
N PHE A 338 6.55 12.23 -15.92
CA PHE A 338 6.91 10.84 -16.17
C PHE A 338 5.72 10.11 -16.77
N THR A 339 5.91 9.56 -17.96
CA THR A 339 4.89 8.78 -18.67
C THR A 339 5.41 7.38 -18.93
N ARG A 340 4.61 6.36 -18.59
CA ARG A 340 4.87 4.96 -18.87
C ARG A 340 3.62 4.36 -19.55
N GLY A 341 3.65 4.26 -20.88
CA GLY A 341 2.46 3.92 -21.68
C GLY A 341 1.31 4.90 -21.38
N GLU A 342 0.19 4.38 -20.92
CA GLU A 342 -1.02 5.14 -20.56
C GLU A 342 -1.08 5.49 -19.05
N THR A 343 0.07 5.65 -18.41
CA THR A 343 0.16 6.12 -17.01
C THR A 343 1.09 7.33 -16.95
N GLN A 344 0.57 8.46 -16.49
CA GLN A 344 1.29 9.73 -16.48
C GLN A 344 1.20 10.40 -15.11
N ALA A 345 2.36 10.80 -14.56
CA ALA A 345 2.49 11.54 -13.32
C ALA A 345 3.23 12.86 -13.55
N LEU A 346 2.61 13.96 -13.18
CA LEU A 346 3.25 15.27 -13.05
C LEU A 346 3.71 15.41 -11.60
N VAL A 347 5.01 15.43 -11.39
CA VAL A 347 5.58 15.52 -10.05
C VAL A 347 6.32 16.83 -9.86
N VAL A 348 6.01 17.50 -8.76
CA VAL A 348 6.54 18.82 -8.44
C VAL A 348 7.24 18.80 -7.09
N THR A 349 8.46 19.31 -7.05
CA THR A 349 9.23 19.51 -5.83
C THR A 349 9.27 20.98 -5.45
N ALA A 350 8.93 21.28 -4.20
CA ALA A 350 9.06 22.59 -3.58
C ALA A 350 10.07 22.48 -2.42
N LEU A 351 10.93 23.49 -2.31
CA LEU A 351 11.92 23.64 -1.24
C LEU A 351 11.44 24.75 -0.30
N GLY A 352 11.34 24.45 0.97
CA GLY A 352 10.95 25.38 2.03
C GLY A 352 12.05 25.54 3.06
N THR A 353 11.77 26.32 4.09
CA THR A 353 12.61 26.53 5.27
C THR A 353 12.23 25.54 6.38
N GLU A 354 12.98 25.49 7.45
CA GLU A 354 12.66 24.68 8.64
C GLU A 354 11.24 24.99 9.20
N LYS A 355 10.77 26.23 9.03
CA LYS A 355 9.42 26.65 9.48
C LYS A 355 8.29 26.02 8.69
N ASP A 356 8.59 25.52 7.49
CA ASP A 356 7.64 24.86 6.59
C ASP A 356 7.55 23.34 6.88
N ALA A 357 8.32 22.81 7.85
CA ALA A 357 8.26 21.43 8.28
C ALA A 357 6.83 21.08 8.77
N GLN A 358 6.38 19.89 8.43
CA GLN A 358 5.07 19.41 8.86
C GLN A 358 5.13 18.99 10.33
N MET A 359 4.36 19.68 11.19
CA MET A 359 4.20 19.27 12.57
C MET A 359 3.23 18.08 12.66
N ILE A 360 3.72 16.95 13.14
CA ILE A 360 2.94 15.75 13.41
C ILE A 360 2.84 15.58 14.93
N ASP A 361 1.62 15.65 15.47
CA ASP A 361 1.36 15.36 16.88
C ASP A 361 0.95 13.88 16.99
N SER A 362 1.84 13.06 17.58
CA SER A 362 1.66 11.62 17.73
C SER A 362 1.65 11.19 19.19
N LEU A 363 1.36 9.90 19.43
CA LEU A 363 1.44 9.33 20.78
C LEU A 363 2.86 9.39 21.35
N ASP A 364 3.90 9.32 20.49
CA ASP A 364 5.31 9.46 20.90
C ASP A 364 5.72 10.91 21.18
N GLY A 365 4.93 11.86 20.73
CA GLY A 365 5.17 13.30 20.88
C GLY A 365 5.11 14.03 19.54
N ARG A 366 5.58 15.26 19.56
CA ARG A 366 5.65 16.10 18.38
C ARG A 366 6.87 15.75 17.54
N ILE A 367 6.65 15.56 16.23
CA ILE A 367 7.69 15.36 15.22
C ILE A 367 7.55 16.47 14.18
N ASP A 368 8.65 17.12 13.84
CA ASP A 368 8.72 18.09 12.74
C ASP A 368 9.31 17.36 11.52
N ASP A 369 8.44 17.01 10.55
CA ASP A 369 8.78 16.25 9.36
C ASP A 369 9.21 17.18 8.22
N THR A 370 10.46 17.06 7.80
CA THR A 370 11.09 17.90 6.76
C THR A 370 11.00 17.32 5.35
N PHE A 371 10.51 16.08 5.22
CA PHE A 371 10.25 15.45 3.91
C PHE A 371 8.78 15.12 3.76
N ILE A 372 8.03 15.95 3.06
CA ILE A 372 6.59 15.88 2.91
C ILE A 372 6.27 15.31 1.52
N PHE A 373 5.42 14.28 1.46
CA PHE A 373 5.01 13.65 0.21
C PHE A 373 3.50 13.60 0.09
N HIS A 374 2.95 14.19 -1.00
CA HIS A 374 1.53 14.14 -1.29
C HIS A 374 1.28 13.48 -2.66
N TYR A 375 0.25 12.69 -2.73
CA TYR A 375 -0.20 11.99 -3.92
C TYR A 375 -1.67 12.31 -4.17
N ASN A 376 -2.01 12.77 -5.37
CA ASN A 376 -3.35 13.13 -5.78
C ASN A 376 -3.77 12.28 -6.98
N PHE A 377 -4.97 11.70 -6.88
CA PHE A 377 -5.56 10.87 -7.92
C PHE A 377 -6.94 11.41 -8.30
N PRO A 378 -7.01 12.46 -9.12
CA PRO A 378 -8.27 13.07 -9.53
C PRO A 378 -9.04 12.14 -10.47
N PRO A 379 -10.39 12.22 -10.51
CA PRO A 379 -11.24 11.33 -11.31
C PRO A 379 -10.93 11.35 -12.80
N TYR A 380 -10.51 12.49 -13.34
CA TYR A 380 -10.16 12.62 -14.76
C TYR A 380 -8.98 11.72 -15.17
N SER A 381 -8.13 11.27 -14.22
CA SER A 381 -6.99 10.39 -14.50
C SER A 381 -7.41 9.01 -15.04
N VAL A 382 -8.64 8.63 -14.83
CA VAL A 382 -9.27 7.41 -15.37
C VAL A 382 -10.48 7.71 -16.28
N GLY A 383 -10.69 9.00 -16.63
CA GLY A 383 -11.78 9.41 -17.49
C GLY A 383 -13.15 9.47 -16.82
N GLU A 384 -13.19 9.58 -15.50
CA GLU A 384 -14.43 9.58 -14.71
C GLU A 384 -14.79 10.98 -14.20
N ILE A 385 -16.07 11.16 -13.87
CA ILE A 385 -16.58 12.30 -13.11
C ILE A 385 -16.67 11.88 -11.65
N GLY A 386 -16.15 12.69 -10.73
CA GLY A 386 -16.16 12.37 -9.31
C GLY A 386 -15.96 13.57 -8.41
N ARG A 387 -16.19 13.37 -7.11
CA ARG A 387 -15.97 14.42 -6.11
C ARG A 387 -14.47 14.66 -5.90
N THR A 388 -14.09 15.93 -5.90
CA THR A 388 -12.79 16.42 -5.46
C THR A 388 -12.87 16.88 -4.00
N GLY A 389 -11.78 16.77 -3.25
CA GLY A 389 -11.76 17.18 -1.84
C GLY A 389 -10.60 16.57 -1.07
N SER A 390 -10.85 16.11 0.16
CA SER A 390 -9.81 15.47 0.98
C SER A 390 -9.33 14.16 0.35
N PRO A 391 -8.04 13.81 0.50
CA PRO A 391 -7.49 12.59 -0.04
C PRO A 391 -8.22 11.36 0.53
N LYS A 392 -8.49 10.39 -0.34
CA LYS A 392 -9.10 9.11 0.02
C LYS A 392 -8.04 8.18 0.65
N ARG A 393 -8.47 7.15 1.38
CA ARG A 393 -7.57 6.13 1.96
C ARG A 393 -6.57 5.55 0.95
N ARG A 394 -7.00 5.35 -0.31
CA ARG A 394 -6.13 4.85 -1.39
C ARG A 394 -5.02 5.85 -1.73
N GLU A 395 -5.34 7.14 -1.81
CA GLU A 395 -4.36 8.19 -2.10
C GLU A 395 -3.30 8.30 -1.00
N ILE A 396 -3.73 8.22 0.27
CA ILE A 396 -2.82 8.19 1.44
C ILE A 396 -1.88 6.99 1.35
N GLY A 397 -2.40 5.79 1.07
CA GLY A 397 -1.59 4.58 0.93
C GLY A 397 -0.57 4.63 -0.22
N HIS A 398 -1.00 5.14 -1.39
CA HIS A 398 -0.12 5.30 -2.56
C HIS A 398 0.97 6.36 -2.30
N GLY A 399 0.61 7.48 -1.66
CA GLY A 399 1.57 8.51 -1.25
C GLY A 399 2.62 7.97 -0.28
N LYS A 400 2.20 7.20 0.72
CA LYS A 400 3.11 6.57 1.69
C LYS A 400 4.06 5.58 1.04
N LEU A 401 3.57 4.74 0.13
CA LEU A 401 4.41 3.80 -0.61
C LEU A 401 5.45 4.54 -1.47
N ALA A 402 5.03 5.58 -2.20
CA ALA A 402 5.96 6.37 -3.00
C ALA A 402 7.00 7.09 -2.13
N ARG A 403 6.58 7.63 -0.99
CA ARG A 403 7.49 8.23 0.00
C ARG A 403 8.54 7.23 0.50
N ARG A 404 8.13 6.03 0.93
CA ARG A 404 9.05 4.95 1.37
C ARG A 404 10.08 4.60 0.29
N GLY A 405 9.64 4.55 -0.98
CA GLY A 405 10.55 4.29 -2.10
C GLY A 405 11.67 5.31 -2.24
N ILE A 406 11.42 6.54 -1.84
CA ILE A 406 12.37 7.67 -1.99
C ILE A 406 13.12 7.97 -0.68
N GLN A 407 12.56 7.72 0.48
CA GLN A 407 13.05 8.17 1.79
C GLN A 407 14.53 7.87 2.02
N SER A 408 14.99 6.70 1.64
CA SER A 408 16.39 6.26 1.90
C SER A 408 17.44 6.99 1.07
N VAL A 409 17.05 7.74 0.04
CA VAL A 409 17.94 8.53 -0.82
C VAL A 409 17.83 10.04 -0.61
N VAL A 410 16.87 10.49 0.20
CA VAL A 410 16.71 11.91 0.55
C VAL A 410 17.87 12.33 1.46
N PRO A 411 18.51 13.48 1.19
CA PRO A 411 19.58 13.97 2.06
C PRO A 411 19.05 14.35 3.45
N THR A 412 19.90 14.25 4.45
CA THR A 412 19.60 14.74 5.80
C THR A 412 19.52 16.27 5.83
N VAL A 413 18.88 16.83 6.86
CA VAL A 413 18.80 18.30 7.04
C VAL A 413 20.19 18.94 7.18
N ASP A 414 21.17 18.22 7.74
CA ASP A 414 22.54 18.70 7.86
C ASP A 414 23.26 18.79 6.50
N GLU A 415 22.95 17.88 5.58
CA GLU A 415 23.49 17.87 4.22
C GLU A 415 22.77 18.86 3.29
N PHE A 416 21.45 19.00 3.46
CA PHE A 416 20.61 19.87 2.63
C PHE A 416 19.53 20.51 3.51
N PRO A 417 19.76 21.74 4.02
CA PRO A 417 18.95 22.36 5.08
C PRO A 417 17.62 22.94 4.57
N TYR A 418 16.85 22.14 3.84
CA TYR A 418 15.55 22.50 3.33
C TYR A 418 14.47 21.53 3.81
N THR A 419 13.28 22.04 4.04
CA THR A 419 12.08 21.22 4.01
C THR A 419 11.73 20.93 2.56
N ILE A 420 11.63 19.67 2.21
CA ILE A 420 11.34 19.20 0.86
C ILE A 420 9.88 18.74 0.80
N ARG A 421 9.09 19.34 -0.07
CA ARG A 421 7.73 18.91 -0.35
C ARG A 421 7.61 18.39 -1.77
N VAL A 422 7.25 17.13 -1.94
CA VAL A 422 6.97 16.50 -3.23
C VAL A 422 5.46 16.31 -3.38
N VAL A 423 4.91 16.72 -4.51
CA VAL A 423 3.50 16.50 -4.85
C VAL A 423 3.42 15.78 -6.19
N SER A 424 2.78 14.62 -6.20
CA SER A 424 2.52 13.84 -7.41
C SER A 424 1.06 13.97 -7.83
N GLU A 425 0.83 14.59 -8.98
CA GLU A 425 -0.48 14.71 -9.64
C GLU A 425 -0.59 13.63 -10.72
N ILE A 426 -1.52 12.71 -10.56
CA ILE A 426 -1.74 11.67 -11.57
C ILE A 426 -2.67 12.23 -12.66
N LEU A 427 -2.13 12.30 -13.89
CA LEU A 427 -2.86 12.83 -15.04
C LEU A 427 -3.56 11.75 -15.84
N GLU A 428 -2.93 10.55 -15.94
CA GLU A 428 -3.50 9.35 -16.59
C GLU A 428 -3.11 8.11 -15.77
N SER A 429 -3.99 7.12 -15.72
CA SER A 429 -3.72 5.87 -14.98
C SER A 429 -4.25 4.63 -15.71
N ASN A 430 -3.30 3.77 -16.07
CA ASN A 430 -3.53 2.40 -16.51
C ASN A 430 -2.42 1.48 -15.97
N GLY A 431 -2.48 1.17 -14.67
CA GLY A 431 -1.50 0.35 -13.94
C GLY A 431 -0.44 1.19 -13.22
N SER A 432 -0.29 0.93 -11.95
CA SER A 432 0.66 1.46 -10.96
C SER A 432 1.10 2.92 -11.09
N SER A 433 0.18 3.83 -10.81
CA SER A 433 0.47 5.26 -10.71
C SER A 433 1.39 5.62 -9.52
N SER A 434 1.39 4.83 -8.43
CA SER A 434 2.31 5.01 -7.31
C SER A 434 3.78 4.81 -7.72
N MET A 435 4.05 3.84 -8.60
CA MET A 435 5.40 3.60 -9.11
C MET A 435 5.82 4.66 -10.14
N ALA A 436 4.90 5.20 -10.92
CA ALA A 436 5.14 6.39 -11.73
C ALA A 436 5.48 7.61 -10.84
N SER A 437 4.82 7.75 -9.70
CA SER A 437 5.12 8.79 -8.70
C SER A 437 6.54 8.66 -8.13
N VAL A 438 7.00 7.44 -7.85
CA VAL A 438 8.40 7.20 -7.42
C VAL A 438 9.39 7.70 -8.47
N CYS A 439 9.21 7.32 -9.73
CA CYS A 439 10.08 7.75 -10.83
C CYS A 439 10.06 9.28 -11.00
N GLY A 440 8.86 9.86 -11.06
CA GLY A 440 8.68 11.31 -11.20
C GLY A 440 9.24 12.10 -10.02
N SER A 441 9.18 11.56 -8.80
CA SER A 441 9.72 12.20 -7.60
C SER A 441 11.24 12.26 -7.63
N SER A 442 11.89 11.15 -7.99
CA SER A 442 13.34 11.11 -8.20
C SER A 442 13.78 12.17 -9.21
N LEU A 443 13.09 12.26 -10.35
CA LEU A 443 13.36 13.24 -11.41
C LEU A 443 13.12 14.68 -10.96
N SER A 444 11.98 14.97 -10.31
CA SER A 444 11.63 16.34 -9.89
C SER A 444 12.53 16.86 -8.77
N MET A 445 12.98 15.99 -7.87
CA MET A 445 13.96 16.36 -6.84
C MET A 445 15.33 16.66 -7.45
N MET A 446 15.80 15.85 -8.41
CA MET A 446 17.05 16.15 -9.14
C MET A 446 16.93 17.46 -9.93
N ASP A 447 15.79 17.73 -10.54
CA ASP A 447 15.51 19.01 -11.25
C ASP A 447 15.49 20.20 -10.29
N ALA A 448 15.04 20.00 -9.03
CA ALA A 448 15.07 21.01 -7.97
C ALA A 448 16.48 21.27 -7.38
N GLY A 449 17.47 20.45 -7.73
CA GLY A 449 18.81 20.52 -7.15
C GLY A 449 18.94 19.82 -5.79
N VAL A 450 18.00 18.95 -5.42
CA VAL A 450 18.12 18.13 -4.22
C VAL A 450 19.17 17.05 -4.44
N PRO A 451 20.24 16.99 -3.65
CA PRO A 451 21.33 16.04 -3.82
C PRO A 451 20.94 14.65 -3.30
N ILE A 452 19.96 14.01 -3.96
CA ILE A 452 19.58 12.64 -3.61
C ILE A 452 20.77 11.70 -3.82
N LYS A 453 20.89 10.70 -2.95
CA LYS A 453 22.02 9.75 -2.97
C LYS A 453 22.15 9.01 -4.31
N ARG A 454 21.04 8.60 -4.90
CA ARG A 454 20.93 7.94 -6.23
C ARG A 454 19.53 8.12 -6.78
N PRO A 455 19.34 8.06 -8.12
CA PRO A 455 18.02 7.98 -8.71
C PRO A 455 17.27 6.71 -8.29
N VAL A 456 15.96 6.82 -8.16
CA VAL A 456 15.06 5.72 -7.78
C VAL A 456 14.03 5.51 -8.89
N ALA A 457 13.78 4.25 -9.21
CA ALA A 457 12.68 3.86 -10.09
C ALA A 457 11.75 2.85 -9.40
N GLY A 458 10.50 2.83 -9.82
CA GLY A 458 9.48 1.93 -9.32
C GLY A 458 8.79 1.16 -10.44
N ILE A 459 8.46 -0.10 -10.16
CA ILE A 459 7.78 -1.01 -11.09
C ILE A 459 6.71 -1.82 -10.37
N ALA A 460 5.64 -2.20 -11.08
CA ALA A 460 4.61 -3.12 -10.59
C ALA A 460 4.66 -4.42 -11.39
N MET A 461 4.71 -5.51 -10.66
CA MET A 461 4.69 -6.87 -11.16
C MET A 461 3.34 -7.50 -10.86
N GLY A 462 2.92 -8.45 -11.67
CA GLY A 462 1.73 -9.26 -11.44
C GLY A 462 2.01 -10.74 -11.57
N LEU A 463 0.99 -11.53 -11.24
CA LEU A 463 1.03 -12.99 -11.33
C LEU A 463 -0.30 -13.49 -11.89
N VAL A 464 -0.23 -14.46 -12.76
CA VAL A 464 -1.36 -15.33 -13.12
C VAL A 464 -0.96 -16.77 -12.80
N LYS A 465 -1.76 -17.43 -11.96
CA LYS A 465 -1.53 -18.82 -11.53
C LYS A 465 -2.76 -19.66 -11.80
N GLU A 466 -2.61 -20.77 -12.51
CA GLU A 466 -3.66 -21.74 -12.80
C GLU A 466 -3.15 -23.15 -12.49
N GLY A 467 -3.59 -23.69 -11.37
CA GLY A 467 -3.04 -24.95 -10.83
C GLY A 467 -1.54 -24.84 -10.57
N ASP A 468 -0.74 -25.68 -11.22
CA ASP A 468 0.72 -25.69 -11.09
C ASP A 468 1.41 -24.69 -12.05
N LYS A 469 0.70 -24.17 -13.05
CA LYS A 469 1.26 -23.19 -13.99
C LYS A 469 1.19 -21.79 -13.43
N HIS A 470 2.25 -21.03 -13.60
CA HIS A 470 2.28 -19.62 -13.22
C HIS A 470 3.08 -18.77 -14.20
N VAL A 471 2.68 -17.53 -14.36
CA VAL A 471 3.36 -16.54 -15.21
C VAL A 471 3.48 -15.24 -14.42
N VAL A 472 4.72 -14.76 -14.25
CA VAL A 472 5.01 -13.44 -13.67
C VAL A 472 4.97 -12.40 -14.79
N LEU A 473 4.27 -11.29 -14.56
CA LEU A 473 4.10 -10.19 -15.49
C LEU A 473 4.86 -8.96 -15.01
N THR A 474 5.68 -8.39 -15.88
CA THR A 474 6.38 -7.13 -15.64
C THR A 474 5.54 -5.96 -16.12
N ASP A 475 5.47 -4.88 -15.32
CA ASP A 475 4.73 -3.65 -15.64
C ASP A 475 3.27 -3.91 -16.01
N ILE A 476 2.48 -4.35 -15.02
CA ILE A 476 1.08 -4.69 -15.20
C ILE A 476 0.20 -3.48 -15.52
N LEU A 477 -0.81 -3.74 -16.35
CA LEU A 477 -1.92 -2.82 -16.60
C LEU A 477 -2.96 -2.89 -15.48
N GLY A 478 -3.88 -1.91 -15.45
CA GLY A 478 -4.99 -1.92 -14.50
C GLY A 478 -5.89 -3.15 -14.61
N ASP A 479 -6.17 -3.59 -15.85
CA ASP A 479 -6.96 -4.80 -16.10
C ASP A 479 -6.22 -6.05 -15.59
N GLU A 480 -4.90 -6.12 -15.76
CA GLU A 480 -4.07 -7.25 -15.29
C GLU A 480 -3.89 -7.28 -13.78
N ASP A 481 -3.90 -6.12 -13.11
CA ASP A 481 -3.98 -6.03 -11.65
C ASP A 481 -5.32 -6.58 -11.16
N HIS A 482 -6.44 -6.16 -11.78
CA HIS A 482 -7.77 -6.60 -11.37
C HIS A 482 -7.99 -8.11 -11.59
N LEU A 483 -7.56 -8.65 -12.73
CA LEU A 483 -7.78 -10.04 -13.13
C LEU A 483 -6.68 -11.00 -12.64
N GLY A 484 -5.55 -10.47 -12.15
CA GLY A 484 -4.41 -11.23 -11.67
C GLY A 484 -4.51 -11.65 -10.20
N ASP A 485 -3.51 -12.43 -9.78
CA ASP A 485 -3.44 -13.06 -8.46
C ASP A 485 -2.49 -12.36 -7.49
N MET A 486 -1.67 -11.43 -7.97
CA MET A 486 -0.70 -10.67 -7.19
C MET A 486 -0.55 -9.26 -7.76
N ASP A 487 -0.49 -8.27 -6.87
CA ASP A 487 0.00 -6.92 -7.11
C ASP A 487 1.29 -6.74 -6.31
N PHE A 488 2.43 -6.63 -7.00
CA PHE A 488 3.74 -6.59 -6.40
C PHE A 488 4.52 -5.37 -6.88
N LYS A 489 4.71 -4.40 -6.00
CA LYS A 489 5.37 -3.12 -6.30
C LYS A 489 6.76 -3.10 -5.68
N VAL A 490 7.76 -2.78 -6.49
CA VAL A 490 9.16 -2.68 -6.07
C VAL A 490 9.71 -1.32 -6.48
N ALA A 491 10.23 -0.58 -5.51
CA ALA A 491 10.95 0.66 -5.75
C ALA A 491 12.40 0.52 -5.25
N GLY A 492 13.35 1.08 -5.98
CA GLY A 492 14.76 1.00 -5.59
C GLY A 492 15.69 1.74 -6.54
N THR A 493 16.97 1.76 -6.17
CA THR A 493 18.07 2.34 -6.92
C THR A 493 18.73 1.29 -7.83
N SER A 494 19.83 1.65 -8.46
CA SER A 494 20.68 0.67 -9.19
C SER A 494 21.36 -0.36 -8.26
N VAL A 495 21.42 -0.09 -6.95
CA VAL A 495 22.12 -0.91 -5.95
C VAL A 495 21.18 -1.89 -5.26
N GLY A 496 19.98 -1.47 -4.90
CA GLY A 496 19.06 -2.31 -4.14
C GLY A 496 17.65 -1.74 -4.03
N ILE A 497 16.83 -2.42 -3.25
CA ILE A 497 15.41 -2.13 -3.00
C ILE A 497 15.29 -1.13 -1.85
N ASN A 498 14.41 -0.14 -2.02
CA ASN A 498 14.06 0.86 -1.01
C ASN A 498 12.66 0.62 -0.42
N ALA A 499 11.74 0.10 -1.22
CA ALA A 499 10.40 -0.25 -0.77
C ALA A 499 9.85 -1.42 -1.57
N LEU A 500 9.09 -2.25 -0.89
CA LEU A 500 8.40 -3.39 -1.45
C LEU A 500 7.00 -3.44 -0.86
N GLN A 501 5.98 -3.57 -1.72
CA GLN A 501 4.60 -3.81 -1.32
C GLN A 501 4.03 -4.94 -2.15
N MET A 502 3.46 -5.94 -1.49
CA MET A 502 2.87 -7.11 -2.14
C MET A 502 1.51 -7.41 -1.55
N ASP A 503 0.54 -7.63 -2.42
CA ASP A 503 -0.81 -8.10 -2.12
C ASP A 503 -1.08 -9.36 -2.92
N ILE A 504 -1.48 -10.42 -2.26
CA ILE A 504 -1.78 -11.72 -2.87
C ILE A 504 -3.27 -11.99 -2.73
N LYS A 505 -3.89 -12.40 -3.84
CA LYS A 505 -5.34 -12.63 -3.96
C LYS A 505 -5.71 -14.13 -4.04
N VAL A 506 -4.72 -15.00 -3.92
CA VAL A 506 -4.85 -16.48 -3.95
C VAL A 506 -4.22 -17.08 -2.70
N ASP A 507 -4.35 -18.39 -2.51
CA ASP A 507 -3.87 -19.13 -1.32
C ASP A 507 -2.35 -19.08 -1.12
N GLY A 508 -1.66 -18.17 -1.81
CA GLY A 508 -0.27 -17.81 -1.63
C GLY A 508 0.64 -18.13 -2.81
N ILE A 509 1.84 -17.64 -2.66
CA ILE A 509 2.94 -17.83 -3.61
C ILE A 509 4.12 -18.50 -2.93
N THR A 510 4.88 -19.27 -3.70
CA THR A 510 6.11 -19.92 -3.25
C THR A 510 7.28 -18.93 -3.26
N SER A 511 8.33 -19.23 -2.48
CA SER A 511 9.59 -18.46 -2.52
C SER A 511 10.21 -18.43 -3.92
N GLU A 512 9.99 -19.47 -4.75
CA GLU A 512 10.47 -19.53 -6.13
C GLU A 512 9.77 -18.48 -7.00
N ILE A 513 8.43 -18.37 -6.91
CA ILE A 513 7.66 -17.36 -7.64
C ILE A 513 8.09 -15.95 -7.22
N MET A 514 8.29 -15.73 -5.92
CA MET A 514 8.74 -14.44 -5.38
C MET A 514 10.15 -14.08 -5.86
N SER A 515 11.09 -15.04 -5.86
CA SER A 515 12.45 -14.87 -6.37
C SER A 515 12.43 -14.47 -7.84
N LYS A 516 11.60 -15.16 -8.67
CA LYS A 516 11.43 -14.81 -10.08
C LYS A 516 10.84 -13.41 -10.27
N ALA A 517 9.84 -13.04 -9.47
CA ALA A 517 9.23 -11.72 -9.54
C ALA A 517 10.22 -10.61 -9.16
N LEU A 518 11.04 -10.82 -8.12
CA LEU A 518 12.09 -9.89 -7.71
C LEU A 518 13.17 -9.73 -8.79
N ALA A 519 13.61 -10.83 -9.42
CA ALA A 519 14.60 -10.78 -10.50
C ALA A 519 14.08 -9.99 -11.71
N GLN A 520 12.84 -10.25 -12.17
CA GLN A 520 12.22 -9.49 -13.27
C GLN A 520 11.99 -8.01 -12.86
N ALA A 521 11.61 -7.73 -11.61
CA ALA A 521 11.47 -6.37 -11.11
C ALA A 521 12.81 -5.61 -11.11
N ARG A 522 13.92 -6.28 -10.80
CA ARG A 522 15.27 -5.71 -10.87
C ARG A 522 15.61 -5.29 -12.30
N ASP A 523 15.43 -6.18 -13.26
CA ASP A 523 15.74 -5.89 -14.67
C ASP A 523 14.91 -4.72 -15.19
N ALA A 524 13.61 -4.70 -14.88
CA ALA A 524 12.71 -3.62 -15.23
C ALA A 524 13.10 -2.29 -14.55
N ARG A 525 13.47 -2.32 -13.27
CA ARG A 525 13.94 -1.14 -12.53
C ARG A 525 15.20 -0.54 -13.15
N LEU A 526 16.17 -1.38 -13.50
CA LEU A 526 17.41 -0.94 -14.16
C LEU A 526 17.14 -0.34 -15.54
N HIS A 527 16.21 -0.93 -16.30
CA HIS A 527 15.76 -0.36 -17.59
C HIS A 527 15.14 1.02 -17.41
N ILE A 528 14.22 1.18 -16.44
CA ILE A 528 13.57 2.47 -16.16
C ILE A 528 14.60 3.53 -15.74
N LEU A 529 15.54 3.17 -14.84
CA LEU A 529 16.63 4.06 -14.44
C LEU A 529 17.50 4.49 -15.64
N SER A 530 17.76 3.59 -16.58
CA SER A 530 18.48 3.91 -17.82
C SER A 530 17.71 4.93 -18.68
N GLU A 531 16.38 4.78 -18.83
CA GLU A 531 15.56 5.73 -19.59
C GLU A 531 15.50 7.10 -18.90
N MET A 532 15.33 7.13 -17.58
CA MET A 532 15.37 8.36 -16.78
C MET A 532 16.71 9.08 -16.90
N GLY A 533 17.82 8.32 -16.86
CA GLY A 533 19.18 8.84 -16.93
C GLY A 533 19.53 9.52 -18.26
N LYS A 534 18.81 9.21 -19.34
CA LYS A 534 18.97 9.92 -20.64
C LYS A 534 18.53 11.39 -20.56
N VAL A 535 17.65 11.73 -19.63
CA VAL A 535 17.09 13.09 -19.46
C VAL A 535 17.78 13.84 -18.33
N ILE A 536 17.93 13.21 -17.16
CA ILE A 536 18.67 13.74 -16.03
C ILE A 536 19.29 12.59 -15.24
N SER A 537 20.63 12.57 -15.11
CA SER A 537 21.38 11.53 -14.40
C SER A 537 21.88 11.97 -13.03
N GLU A 538 21.99 13.27 -12.79
CA GLU A 538 22.47 13.88 -11.56
C GLU A 538 21.61 15.08 -11.18
N ALA A 539 21.56 15.40 -9.90
CA ALA A 539 20.88 16.59 -9.41
C ALA A 539 21.52 17.86 -10.01
N ARG A 540 20.72 18.88 -10.31
CA ARG A 540 21.23 20.19 -10.72
C ARG A 540 22.13 20.76 -9.62
N LYS A 541 23.22 21.36 -10.01
CA LYS A 541 24.23 21.91 -9.08
C LYS A 541 23.70 23.05 -8.21
N GLU A 542 22.74 23.80 -8.73
CA GLU A 542 22.10 24.91 -8.02
C GLU A 542 20.59 24.67 -7.97
N PRO A 543 19.95 24.98 -6.83
CA PRO A 543 18.50 25.02 -6.73
C PRO A 543 17.92 26.07 -7.69
N SER A 544 16.64 25.91 -8.01
CA SER A 544 15.88 26.88 -8.82
C SER A 544 16.08 28.32 -8.32
N PRO A 545 16.13 29.32 -9.21
CA PRO A 545 16.23 30.72 -8.80
C PRO A 545 15.00 31.20 -7.99
N PHE A 546 13.91 30.44 -8.02
CA PHE A 546 12.69 30.70 -7.23
C PHE A 546 12.71 30.02 -5.84
N ALA A 547 13.67 29.12 -5.59
CA ALA A 547 13.80 28.47 -4.28
C ALA A 547 14.42 29.42 -3.26
N PRO A 548 14.07 29.29 -1.96
CA PRO A 548 14.76 30.00 -0.90
C PRO A 548 16.27 29.65 -0.92
N ARG A 549 17.13 30.63 -0.67
CA ARG A 549 18.57 30.43 -0.65
C ARG A 549 19.09 30.51 0.78
N TYR A 550 19.89 29.53 1.17
CA TYR A 550 20.62 29.54 2.41
C TYR A 550 22.07 29.99 2.18
N THR A 551 22.50 30.99 2.92
CA THR A 551 23.89 31.46 2.92
C THR A 551 24.48 31.20 4.31
N HIS A 552 25.50 30.37 4.39
CA HIS A 552 26.25 30.16 5.62
C HIS A 552 27.38 31.18 5.76
N VAL A 553 27.32 31.99 6.82
CA VAL A 553 28.39 32.93 7.16
C VAL A 553 28.98 32.50 8.49
N LYS A 554 30.26 32.09 8.47
CA LYS A 554 31.00 31.84 9.74
C LYS A 554 31.31 33.18 10.36
N ILE A 555 30.91 33.37 11.60
CA ILE A 555 31.20 34.55 12.39
C ILE A 555 31.94 34.17 13.66
N ASP A 556 32.76 35.10 14.16
CA ASP A 556 33.39 34.97 15.47
C ASP A 556 32.31 34.92 16.57
N GLN A 557 32.55 34.09 17.58
CA GLN A 557 31.58 33.94 18.69
C GLN A 557 31.27 35.27 19.39
N SER A 558 32.27 36.17 19.48
CA SER A 558 32.11 37.52 20.02
C SER A 558 31.17 38.42 19.21
N LYS A 559 30.90 38.09 17.93
CA LYS A 559 30.02 38.83 17.03
C LYS A 559 28.55 38.37 17.05
N ILE A 560 28.24 37.25 17.70
CA ILE A 560 26.91 36.68 17.76
C ILE A 560 25.87 37.72 18.26
N ALA A 561 26.17 38.41 19.36
CA ALA A 561 25.30 39.42 19.92
C ALA A 561 25.04 40.61 18.96
N ALA A 562 26.02 40.99 18.15
CA ALA A 562 25.89 42.05 17.15
C ALA A 562 25.06 41.60 15.95
N VAL A 563 25.19 40.35 15.51
CA VAL A 563 24.39 39.77 14.41
C VAL A 563 22.92 39.60 14.82
N ILE A 564 22.66 39.20 16.05
CA ILE A 564 21.28 39.11 16.59
C ILE A 564 20.69 40.52 16.75
N GLY A 565 21.47 41.46 17.28
CA GLY A 565 21.06 42.82 17.56
C GLY A 565 20.12 42.92 18.78
N LYS A 566 19.90 44.13 19.26
CA LYS A 566 19.03 44.40 20.42
C LYS A 566 17.59 43.96 20.14
N GLY A 567 17.07 43.00 20.89
CA GLY A 567 15.73 42.43 20.66
C GLY A 567 15.56 41.71 19.30
N GLY A 568 16.64 41.26 18.68
CA GLY A 568 16.58 40.56 17.38
C GLY A 568 16.45 41.49 16.17
N ALA A 569 16.61 42.80 16.30
CA ALA A 569 16.38 43.77 15.24
C ALA A 569 17.31 43.57 14.03
N THR A 570 18.60 43.28 14.26
CA THR A 570 19.58 43.11 13.18
C THR A 570 19.30 41.83 12.39
N ILE A 571 19.06 40.71 13.07
CA ILE A 571 18.77 39.43 12.38
C ILE A 571 17.46 39.50 11.59
N LYS A 572 16.42 40.19 12.13
CA LYS A 572 15.18 40.42 11.40
C LYS A 572 15.41 41.22 10.11
N SER A 573 16.19 42.29 10.19
CA SER A 573 16.53 43.13 9.02
C SER A 573 17.37 42.38 7.97
N ILE A 574 18.19 41.40 8.39
CA ILE A 574 18.93 40.53 7.47
C ILE A 574 17.98 39.53 6.77
N ILE A 575 17.01 38.98 7.51
CA ILE A 575 16.03 38.03 6.95
C ILE A 575 15.05 38.72 5.98
N GLU A 576 14.73 40.00 6.18
CA GLU A 576 13.82 40.78 5.34
C GLU A 576 14.47 41.26 4.01
N LYS A 577 15.78 41.21 3.89
CA LYS A 577 16.53 41.48 2.66
C LYS A 577 16.79 40.28 1.81
#